data_8f9f56e5c7ae8810411e91e2dbad7a1c
#
_entry.id   8f9f56e5c7ae8810411e91e2dbad7a1c
#
_cell.length_a   1.000
_cell.length_b   1.000
_cell.length_c   1.000
_cell.angle_alpha   90.00
_cell.angle_beta   90.00
_cell.angle_gamma   90.00
#
_symmetry.space_group_name_H-M   'P 1'
#
loop_
_entity.id
_entity.type
_entity.pdbx_description
1 polymer ?
#
loop_
_entity_poly.entity_id
_entity_poly.type
_entity_poly.pdbx_seq_one_letter_code
_entity_poly.pdbx_strand_id
1 'polypeptide(L)'
;MELTAVGQRGPARLNAPQLELEQAAVGGMSCRQTLRSHGHPERPIGKGLEGIAPASQLGGTLAWTLGWALAWVLGLAGFAPGVVRGEEPVRVFVFAGQSNMVGADAHPDQIDQHPPYRGAGEPQPEVRFAYVLGDGSEASVGWEPLRPLRSFGPEVTFARRVRRALGVPIAIIKSAVGGTTVARDWNPDAPAEGQQLYPRTLKLIRESLAALEQQGVAYRLEAVCWHQGENDMLDRRLVPQYAEGLNRLVQRLRADLKAPELRWYVAEVSEKGIWGMDHRSNLGELHRQQQQVLRDNRGLQWVPTSHLAFEVMGSGQPHYHYGTQGQLQLGEAFAAAYLRQQPKGARGSAAASSAPQPFGKTLPLAPRTPVRLFVIAGQRNSEGEDTHREELSGLADWRALEQPQPTVLFRYSLGGGVDRATEWGPLGLASQWGSFGPELSLGARLRKEVDPAVGVAVVKFTHSGAQGPDWRPAGSPESHRDLYARFRDFVRDARADLENRGHSCEIAGVFWHLGENDTYFGPYAQNLGAWLQELSEATRRDWETPMLRWFVSEQHPQSPWVQVAKVNAALGQLAEKDPRMVVVPTADLPHGRRHFGTEGTLLLGDRYAERCLKVAQ
;
A
#
# COMPACT_ATOMS: atom_id res chain seq x y z
N MET A 1 6.33 48.07 62.18
CA MET A 1 7.66 48.54 61.83
C MET A 1 8.20 47.61 60.76
N GLU A 2 8.37 48.19 59.65
CA GLU A 2 9.04 47.75 58.41
C GLU A 2 8.73 46.39 57.80
N LEU A 3 7.87 46.48 56.78
CA LEU A 3 7.69 45.56 55.67
C LEU A 3 8.86 45.71 54.70
N THR A 4 9.58 44.65 54.39
CA THR A 4 10.47 44.55 53.25
C THR A 4 9.87 43.64 52.19
N ALA A 5 9.60 44.24 51.02
CA ALA A 5 9.06 43.59 49.83
C ALA A 5 10.11 42.70 49.17
N VAL A 6 9.76 41.44 48.86
CA VAL A 6 10.55 40.55 47.98
C VAL A 6 9.95 40.59 46.59
N GLY A 7 10.75 41.11 45.65
CA GLY A 7 10.38 41.22 44.23
C GLY A 7 10.33 39.88 43.50
N GLN A 8 9.26 39.67 42.80
CA GLN A 8 9.10 38.62 41.81
C GLN A 8 10.00 38.91 40.58
N ARG A 9 10.94 37.98 40.31
CA ARG A 9 11.65 37.93 39.01
C ARG A 9 10.88 37.01 38.07
N GLY A 10 10.38 37.58 37.00
CA GLY A 10 9.80 36.84 35.88
C GLY A 10 10.86 36.05 35.08
N PRO A 11 10.48 35.06 34.30
CA PRO A 11 11.41 34.19 33.57
C PRO A 11 12.07 34.96 32.40
N ALA A 12 13.39 34.82 32.31
CA ALA A 12 14.20 35.37 31.24
C ALA A 12 13.82 34.79 29.87
N ARG A 13 13.55 35.66 28.92
CA ARG A 13 13.43 35.32 27.50
C ARG A 13 14.82 34.97 26.96
N LEU A 14 15.00 33.72 26.54
CA LEU A 14 16.15 33.33 25.72
C LEU A 14 15.93 33.84 24.29
N ASN A 15 16.80 34.75 23.87
CA ASN A 15 16.89 35.24 22.50
C ASN A 15 17.43 34.10 21.62
N ALA A 16 16.66 33.70 20.61
CA ALA A 16 17.13 32.86 19.50
C ALA A 16 18.00 33.70 18.56
N PRO A 17 19.12 33.17 18.05
CA PRO A 17 19.88 33.86 17.01
C PRO A 17 19.11 33.83 15.70
N GLN A 18 18.94 34.98 15.08
CA GLN A 18 18.49 35.14 13.71
C GLN A 18 19.54 34.55 12.78
N LEU A 19 19.20 33.46 12.10
CA LEU A 19 19.90 32.98 10.92
C LEU A 19 19.31 33.73 9.71
N GLU A 20 20.04 34.68 9.19
CA GLU A 20 19.81 35.25 7.87
C GLU A 20 20.04 34.16 6.84
N LEU A 21 18.95 33.73 6.17
CA LEU A 21 19.01 32.90 4.99
C LEU A 21 19.24 33.79 3.77
N GLU A 22 20.44 33.76 3.25
CA GLU A 22 20.74 34.23 1.89
C GLU A 22 19.85 33.44 0.90
N GLN A 23 19.01 34.18 0.19
CA GLN A 23 18.27 33.66 -0.96
C GLN A 23 19.25 33.47 -2.13
N ALA A 24 19.77 32.27 -2.30
CA ALA A 24 20.40 31.89 -3.55
C ALA A 24 19.28 31.58 -4.58
N ALA A 25 19.19 32.43 -5.57
CA ALA A 25 18.35 32.24 -6.73
C ALA A 25 18.71 30.94 -7.46
N VAL A 26 17.79 29.98 -7.49
CA VAL A 26 17.90 28.80 -8.35
C VAL A 26 17.48 29.21 -9.76
N GLY A 27 18.49 29.59 -10.55
CA GLY A 27 18.33 29.77 -11.99
C GLY A 27 18.00 28.45 -12.67
N GLY A 28 17.00 28.47 -13.56
CA GLY A 28 16.61 27.33 -14.36
C GLY A 28 17.75 26.76 -15.19
N MET A 29 18.10 25.52 -14.93
CA MET A 29 18.95 24.72 -15.81
C MET A 29 18.07 23.98 -16.83
N SER A 30 17.94 24.60 -18.00
CA SER A 30 17.47 23.96 -19.23
C SER A 30 18.58 22.99 -19.70
N CYS A 31 18.38 21.71 -19.53
CA CYS A 31 19.26 20.69 -20.07
C CYS A 31 18.91 20.46 -21.55
N ARG A 32 19.56 21.21 -22.47
CA ARG A 32 19.59 20.86 -23.89
C ARG A 32 20.64 19.75 -24.08
N GLN A 33 20.19 18.54 -24.20
CA GLN A 33 21.04 17.45 -24.72
C GLN A 33 21.09 17.55 -26.24
N THR A 34 22.27 17.90 -26.74
CA THR A 34 22.66 17.80 -28.14
C THR A 34 22.76 16.34 -28.56
N LEU A 35 21.80 15.90 -29.36
CA LEU A 35 21.88 14.62 -30.10
C LEU A 35 22.91 14.77 -31.24
N ARG A 36 24.03 14.09 -31.12
CA ARG A 36 24.95 13.81 -32.23
C ARG A 36 24.34 12.66 -33.05
N SER A 37 23.97 12.98 -34.27
CA SER A 37 23.61 12.04 -35.32
C SER A 37 24.82 11.25 -35.78
N HIS A 38 24.78 9.93 -35.67
CA HIS A 38 25.67 9.04 -36.40
C HIS A 38 24.86 8.47 -37.56
N GLY A 39 25.27 8.83 -38.77
CA GLY A 39 24.72 8.33 -40.00
C GLY A 39 25.10 6.86 -40.23
N HIS A 40 24.18 6.11 -40.75
CA HIS A 40 24.43 4.84 -41.44
C HIS A 40 23.96 4.93 -42.88
N PRO A 41 24.68 4.30 -43.82
CA PRO A 41 24.55 4.54 -45.24
C PRO A 41 23.38 3.77 -45.89
N GLU A 42 22.76 4.45 -46.83
CA GLU A 42 21.78 3.91 -47.78
C GLU A 42 22.40 2.82 -48.67
N ARG A 43 21.65 1.78 -48.97
CA ARG A 43 21.81 0.94 -50.18
C ARG A 43 20.48 0.82 -50.93
N PRO A 44 20.56 0.67 -52.26
CA PRO A 44 19.58 1.20 -53.16
C PRO A 44 18.46 0.24 -53.61
N ILE A 45 17.40 0.88 -54.11
CA ILE A 45 16.20 0.35 -54.73
C ILE A 45 16.51 -0.43 -56.00
N GLY A 46 15.97 -1.64 -56.11
CA GLY A 46 15.87 -2.41 -57.35
C GLY A 46 14.43 -2.50 -57.86
N LYS A 47 14.21 -1.99 -59.04
CA LYS A 47 12.96 -2.01 -59.82
C LYS A 47 12.70 -3.38 -60.44
N GLY A 48 11.42 -3.71 -60.68
CA GLY A 48 10.93 -4.71 -61.65
C GLY A 48 9.46 -4.99 -61.35
N LEU A 49 8.59 -4.43 -61.98
CA LEU A 49 7.82 -4.43 -63.22
C LEU A 49 7.09 -5.75 -63.54
N GLU A 50 5.78 -5.54 -63.78
CA GLU A 50 4.85 -6.25 -64.68
C GLU A 50 4.36 -7.63 -64.22
N GLY A 51 3.11 -8.02 -64.34
CA GLY A 51 1.96 -7.48 -65.06
C GLY A 51 0.95 -8.62 -65.20
N ILE A 52 -0.26 -8.28 -65.54
CA ILE A 52 -1.31 -9.13 -66.15
C ILE A 52 -2.47 -9.54 -65.23
N ALA A 53 -3.55 -8.83 -65.43
CA ALA A 53 -4.94 -9.29 -65.32
C ALA A 53 -5.39 -9.72 -66.74
N PRO A 54 -6.68 -10.06 -67.01
CA PRO A 54 -7.73 -10.83 -66.34
C PRO A 54 -8.36 -11.88 -67.29
N ALA A 55 -9.30 -12.71 -66.89
CA ALA A 55 -10.40 -13.26 -67.66
C ALA A 55 -11.34 -14.09 -66.76
N SER A 56 -12.56 -13.70 -66.59
CA SER A 56 -13.79 -13.82 -67.36
C SER A 56 -14.45 -15.20 -67.37
N GLN A 57 -15.62 -15.21 -66.74
CA GLN A 57 -16.94 -15.61 -67.26
C GLN A 57 -17.38 -17.06 -67.32
N LEU A 58 -18.69 -17.14 -67.06
CA LEU A 58 -19.70 -18.14 -67.36
C LEU A 58 -19.89 -19.27 -66.36
N GLY A 59 -21.01 -19.53 -65.75
CA GLY A 59 -22.39 -19.39 -66.28
C GLY A 59 -23.08 -20.73 -65.97
N GLY A 60 -24.25 -20.75 -65.40
CA GLY A 60 -24.98 -22.01 -65.20
C GLY A 60 -26.13 -21.90 -64.25
N THR A 61 -27.24 -21.33 -64.66
CA THR A 61 -28.60 -21.49 -64.13
C THR A 61 -29.09 -22.91 -64.31
N LEU A 62 -29.83 -23.48 -63.29
CA LEU A 62 -31.16 -24.10 -63.51
C LEU A 62 -31.65 -24.70 -62.15
N ALA A 63 -32.71 -24.14 -61.74
CA ALA A 63 -33.93 -24.62 -61.14
C ALA A 63 -34.12 -26.15 -60.99
N TRP A 64 -34.72 -26.52 -59.88
CA TRP A 64 -35.92 -27.35 -59.82
C TRP A 64 -36.65 -27.17 -58.49
N THR A 65 -37.89 -26.83 -58.60
CA THR A 65 -38.95 -26.70 -57.60
C THR A 65 -39.53 -28.08 -57.24
N LEU A 66 -40.22 -28.08 -56.11
CA LEU A 66 -41.24 -29.02 -55.63
C LEU A 66 -40.80 -30.12 -54.65
N GLY A 67 -41.43 -30.05 -53.49
CA GLY A 67 -41.51 -31.11 -52.50
C GLY A 67 -42.19 -30.61 -51.22
N TRP A 68 -43.50 -30.33 -51.31
CA TRP A 68 -44.35 -30.02 -50.13
C TRP A 68 -44.78 -31.28 -49.41
N ALA A 69 -44.87 -31.19 -48.08
CA ALA A 69 -45.81 -31.83 -47.16
C ALA A 69 -45.39 -33.16 -46.50
N LEU A 70 -45.65 -33.16 -45.24
CA LEU A 70 -45.78 -34.15 -44.17
C LEU A 70 -44.53 -34.41 -43.31
N ALA A 71 -44.49 -33.69 -42.17
CA ALA A 71 -44.30 -34.29 -40.82
C ALA A 71 -44.51 -33.22 -39.75
N TRP A 72 -45.75 -32.85 -39.48
CA TRP A 72 -46.18 -32.37 -38.19
C TRP A 72 -46.48 -33.64 -37.36
N VAL A 73 -45.78 -33.84 -36.29
CA VAL A 73 -46.15 -34.36 -34.98
C VAL A 73 -44.91 -35.04 -34.32
N LEU A 74 -44.64 -34.62 -33.08
CA LEU A 74 -43.66 -35.09 -32.11
C LEU A 74 -42.33 -34.33 -32.03
N GLY A 75 -42.27 -33.44 -31.07
CA GLY A 75 -41.04 -32.81 -30.61
C GLY A 75 -41.24 -31.48 -29.88
N LEU A 76 -42.25 -31.34 -29.01
CA LEU A 76 -42.27 -30.31 -27.96
C LEU A 76 -41.25 -30.67 -26.86
N ALA A 77 -39.95 -30.57 -27.19
CA ALA A 77 -38.92 -30.42 -26.22
C ALA A 77 -38.69 -28.91 -26.12
N GLY A 78 -39.07 -28.32 -24.97
CA GLY A 78 -39.01 -26.89 -24.72
C GLY A 78 -37.61 -26.35 -24.95
N PHE A 79 -37.45 -25.58 -26.02
CA PHE A 79 -36.44 -24.52 -26.06
C PHE A 79 -36.91 -23.44 -25.09
N ALA A 80 -36.44 -23.49 -23.84
CA ALA A 80 -36.43 -22.31 -23.03
C ALA A 80 -35.64 -21.25 -23.83
N PRO A 81 -36.19 -20.04 -24.05
CA PRO A 81 -35.42 -18.99 -24.67
C PRO A 81 -34.20 -18.79 -23.78
N GLY A 82 -33.01 -19.13 -24.31
CA GLY A 82 -31.77 -18.76 -23.66
C GLY A 82 -31.85 -17.26 -23.39
N VAL A 83 -31.86 -16.89 -22.12
CA VAL A 83 -31.69 -15.52 -21.71
C VAL A 83 -30.39 -15.09 -22.36
N VAL A 84 -30.46 -14.32 -23.45
CA VAL A 84 -29.34 -13.56 -23.97
C VAL A 84 -28.95 -12.65 -22.80
N ARG A 85 -27.96 -13.05 -22.03
CA ARG A 85 -27.34 -12.15 -21.04
C ARG A 85 -26.85 -10.97 -21.87
N GLY A 86 -27.57 -9.84 -21.75
CA GLY A 86 -27.07 -8.59 -22.28
C GLY A 86 -25.62 -8.43 -21.79
N GLU A 87 -24.72 -8.01 -22.66
CA GLU A 87 -23.35 -7.77 -22.27
C GLU A 87 -23.32 -6.89 -21.03
N GLU A 88 -22.58 -7.30 -20.00
CA GLU A 88 -22.40 -6.51 -18.78
C GLU A 88 -21.82 -5.14 -19.17
N PRO A 89 -22.40 -4.03 -18.69
CA PRO A 89 -21.90 -2.71 -19.02
C PRO A 89 -20.44 -2.53 -18.59
N VAL A 90 -19.66 -1.86 -19.44
CA VAL A 90 -18.26 -1.53 -19.14
C VAL A 90 -18.21 -0.65 -17.90
N ARG A 91 -17.44 -1.04 -16.90
CA ARG A 91 -17.21 -0.24 -15.68
C ARG A 91 -16.07 0.73 -15.91
N VAL A 92 -16.37 2.03 -15.90
CA VAL A 92 -15.41 3.10 -16.18
C VAL A 92 -14.90 3.67 -14.87
N PHE A 93 -13.58 3.75 -14.72
CA PHE A 93 -12.90 4.35 -13.59
C PHE A 93 -12.01 5.50 -14.05
N VAL A 94 -12.01 6.59 -13.30
CA VAL A 94 -11.13 7.74 -13.53
C VAL A 94 -9.98 7.70 -12.52
N PHE A 95 -8.75 7.78 -12.98
CA PHE A 95 -7.54 7.89 -12.17
C PHE A 95 -6.99 9.30 -12.31
N ALA A 96 -7.01 10.09 -11.23
CA ALA A 96 -6.60 11.49 -11.26
C ALA A 96 -5.75 11.87 -10.07
N GLY A 97 -4.80 12.77 -10.26
CA GLY A 97 -3.90 13.21 -9.19
C GLY A 97 -2.54 13.70 -9.69
N GLN A 98 -1.50 13.52 -8.84
CA GLN A 98 -0.15 14.00 -9.16
C GLN A 98 0.86 12.88 -9.41
N SER A 99 2.15 13.10 -9.12
CA SER A 99 3.25 12.20 -9.49
C SER A 99 3.05 10.74 -9.06
N ASN A 100 2.52 10.49 -7.86
CA ASN A 100 2.18 9.14 -7.41
C ASN A 100 0.97 8.54 -8.14
N MET A 101 0.11 9.36 -8.76
CA MET A 101 -0.91 8.86 -9.68
C MET A 101 -0.35 8.68 -11.10
N VAL A 102 0.61 9.52 -11.54
CA VAL A 102 1.35 9.28 -12.80
C VAL A 102 2.05 7.92 -12.74
N GLY A 103 2.62 7.59 -11.60
CA GLY A 103 3.49 6.44 -11.40
C GLY A 103 4.97 6.81 -11.52
N ALA A 104 5.31 8.01 -11.06
CA ALA A 104 6.70 8.46 -11.07
C ALA A 104 7.61 7.45 -10.36
N ASP A 105 8.78 7.20 -10.94
CA ASP A 105 9.81 6.24 -10.48
C ASP A 105 9.34 4.77 -10.41
N ALA A 106 8.24 4.44 -11.05
CA ALA A 106 7.85 3.06 -11.29
C ALA A 106 8.40 2.59 -12.65
N HIS A 107 9.14 1.49 -12.62
CA HIS A 107 9.85 0.94 -13.76
C HIS A 107 9.18 -0.34 -14.27
N PRO A 108 8.61 -0.36 -15.49
CA PRO A 108 7.91 -1.53 -16.02
C PRO A 108 8.77 -2.80 -16.07
N ASP A 109 10.06 -2.67 -16.36
CA ASP A 109 11.04 -3.77 -16.42
C ASP A 109 11.37 -4.40 -15.05
N GLN A 110 10.95 -3.77 -13.96
CA GLN A 110 11.13 -4.28 -12.59
C GLN A 110 9.89 -5.01 -12.05
N ILE A 111 8.75 -4.98 -12.74
CA ILE A 111 7.51 -5.58 -12.24
C ILE A 111 7.70 -7.05 -11.86
N ASP A 112 8.37 -7.82 -12.71
CA ASP A 112 8.57 -9.25 -12.51
C ASP A 112 9.59 -9.61 -11.41
N GLN A 113 10.32 -8.61 -10.89
CA GLN A 113 11.15 -8.75 -9.70
C GLN A 113 10.33 -8.86 -8.41
N HIS A 114 9.03 -8.56 -8.49
CA HIS A 114 8.08 -8.65 -7.38
C HIS A 114 7.15 -9.86 -7.61
N PRO A 115 7.43 -11.04 -7.02
CA PRO A 115 6.77 -12.30 -7.34
C PRO A 115 5.25 -12.28 -7.39
N PRO A 116 4.52 -11.59 -6.47
CA PRO A 116 3.06 -11.52 -6.53
C PRO A 116 2.50 -10.84 -7.78
N TYR A 117 3.35 -10.07 -8.48
CA TYR A 117 2.95 -9.25 -9.61
C TYR A 117 3.52 -9.70 -10.94
N ARG A 118 4.20 -10.85 -10.98
CA ARG A 118 4.74 -11.38 -12.24
C ARG A 118 3.68 -11.41 -13.33
N GLY A 119 4.05 -10.93 -14.52
CA GLY A 119 3.17 -10.76 -15.67
C GLY A 119 2.15 -9.62 -15.52
N ALA A 120 2.24 -8.76 -14.51
CA ALA A 120 1.38 -7.58 -14.43
C ALA A 120 1.82 -6.47 -15.41
N GLY A 121 3.05 -6.53 -15.91
CA GLY A 121 3.57 -5.64 -16.96
C GLY A 121 3.08 -5.97 -18.35
N GLU A 122 2.49 -7.14 -18.57
CA GLU A 122 1.95 -7.52 -19.85
C GLU A 122 0.71 -6.68 -20.23
N PRO A 123 0.51 -6.37 -21.52
CA PRO A 123 -0.68 -5.68 -21.98
C PRO A 123 -1.97 -6.42 -21.58
N GLN A 124 -2.98 -5.68 -21.18
CA GLN A 124 -4.32 -6.15 -20.82
C GLN A 124 -5.30 -5.73 -21.94
N PRO A 125 -5.38 -6.46 -23.07
CA PRO A 125 -6.12 -6.04 -24.26
C PRO A 125 -7.64 -5.92 -24.02
N GLU A 126 -8.14 -6.57 -23.01
CA GLU A 126 -9.54 -6.54 -22.60
C GLU A 126 -9.89 -5.36 -21.68
N VAL A 127 -8.90 -4.54 -21.29
CA VAL A 127 -9.10 -3.31 -20.52
C VAL A 127 -8.87 -2.11 -21.41
N ARG A 128 -9.89 -1.28 -21.60
CA ARG A 128 -9.78 -0.04 -22.35
C ARG A 128 -9.06 1.01 -21.52
N PHE A 129 -8.12 1.72 -22.15
CA PHE A 129 -7.32 2.74 -21.49
C PHE A 129 -7.26 4.02 -22.32
N ALA A 130 -7.63 5.15 -21.71
CA ALA A 130 -7.47 6.49 -22.27
C ALA A 130 -6.74 7.36 -21.26
N TYR A 131 -5.76 8.15 -21.68
CA TYR A 131 -4.94 8.91 -20.74
C TYR A 131 -4.40 10.22 -21.29
N VAL A 132 -4.08 11.13 -20.36
CA VAL A 132 -3.27 12.33 -20.59
C VAL A 132 -2.40 12.57 -19.37
N LEU A 133 -1.07 12.61 -19.57
CA LEU A 133 -0.08 12.73 -18.51
C LEU A 133 0.81 13.95 -18.71
N GLY A 134 1.41 14.41 -17.60
CA GLY A 134 2.33 15.53 -17.60
C GLY A 134 1.70 16.80 -18.22
N ASP A 135 2.46 17.48 -19.05
CA ASP A 135 2.02 18.66 -19.80
C ASP A 135 1.05 18.35 -20.96
N GLY A 136 0.70 17.07 -21.15
CA GLY A 136 -0.13 16.60 -22.25
C GLY A 136 0.66 16.02 -23.42
N SER A 137 1.99 15.98 -23.33
CA SER A 137 2.85 15.37 -24.36
C SER A 137 2.71 13.84 -24.42
N GLU A 138 2.24 13.21 -23.37
CA GLU A 138 1.95 11.77 -23.31
C GLU A 138 0.44 11.57 -23.16
N ALA A 139 -0.22 11.26 -24.28
CA ALA A 139 -1.68 11.09 -24.34
C ALA A 139 -2.07 10.00 -25.33
N SER A 140 -3.14 9.26 -25.02
CA SER A 140 -3.74 8.30 -25.95
C SER A 140 -4.55 8.99 -27.04
N VAL A 141 -4.64 8.35 -28.20
CA VAL A 141 -5.58 8.74 -29.26
C VAL A 141 -6.83 7.85 -29.13
N GLY A 142 -7.74 8.24 -28.23
CA GLY A 142 -8.91 7.45 -27.90
C GLY A 142 -8.60 6.26 -26.97
N TRP A 143 -9.40 5.20 -27.10
CA TRP A 143 -9.24 3.97 -26.30
C TRP A 143 -8.17 3.05 -26.89
N GLU A 144 -7.23 2.60 -26.07
CA GLU A 144 -6.23 1.59 -26.39
C GLU A 144 -6.19 0.50 -25.31
N PRO A 145 -5.51 -0.64 -25.52
CA PRO A 145 -5.30 -1.64 -24.48
C PRO A 145 -4.50 -1.07 -23.29
N LEU A 146 -4.90 -1.41 -22.07
CA LEU A 146 -4.13 -1.02 -20.89
C LEU A 146 -2.77 -1.73 -20.90
N ARG A 147 -1.72 -0.96 -20.74
CA ARG A 147 -0.33 -1.41 -20.60
C ARG A 147 0.48 -0.41 -19.77
N PRO A 148 1.55 -0.82 -19.15
CA PRO A 148 2.53 0.14 -18.66
C PRO A 148 3.02 1.01 -19.82
N LEU A 149 3.19 2.30 -19.53
CA LEU A 149 3.76 3.27 -20.45
C LEU A 149 5.27 3.39 -20.17
N ARG A 150 5.83 4.58 -20.30
CA ARG A 150 7.20 4.88 -19.87
C ARG A 150 7.41 4.64 -18.37
N SER A 151 6.39 4.91 -17.59
CA SER A 151 6.20 4.48 -16.21
C SER A 151 4.77 3.91 -16.08
N PHE A 152 4.38 3.48 -14.90
CA PHE A 152 3.03 3.01 -14.65
C PHE A 152 2.55 3.40 -13.25
N GLY A 153 1.26 3.63 -13.11
CA GLY A 153 0.63 3.92 -11.83
C GLY A 153 -0.27 2.79 -11.34
N PRO A 154 -1.16 3.09 -10.40
CA PRO A 154 -2.03 2.11 -9.76
C PRO A 154 -3.05 1.44 -10.70
N GLU A 155 -3.29 1.98 -11.88
CA GLU A 155 -4.27 1.45 -12.84
C GLU A 155 -3.98 0.01 -13.26
N VAL A 156 -2.71 -0.38 -13.34
CA VAL A 156 -2.28 -1.69 -13.86
C VAL A 156 -2.77 -2.84 -13.00
N THR A 157 -2.48 -2.82 -11.70
CA THR A 157 -2.92 -3.86 -10.77
C THR A 157 -4.37 -3.70 -10.34
N PHE A 158 -4.88 -2.46 -10.29
CA PHE A 158 -6.31 -2.20 -10.03
C PHE A 158 -7.19 -2.92 -11.05
N ALA A 159 -6.96 -2.68 -12.35
CA ALA A 159 -7.76 -3.28 -13.41
C ALA A 159 -7.69 -4.80 -13.38
N ARG A 160 -6.48 -5.36 -13.27
CA ARG A 160 -6.25 -6.81 -13.17
C ARG A 160 -7.03 -7.43 -12.01
N ARG A 161 -6.97 -6.83 -10.83
CA ARG A 161 -7.64 -7.34 -9.62
C ARG A 161 -9.16 -7.23 -9.70
N VAL A 162 -9.68 -6.07 -10.10
CA VAL A 162 -11.13 -5.85 -10.19
C VAL A 162 -11.74 -6.76 -11.25
N ARG A 163 -11.10 -6.86 -12.41
CA ARG A 163 -11.54 -7.76 -13.48
C ARG A 163 -11.53 -9.23 -13.04
N ARG A 164 -10.45 -9.68 -12.40
CA ARG A 164 -10.35 -11.04 -11.86
C ARG A 164 -11.44 -11.34 -10.82
N ALA A 165 -11.76 -10.35 -9.98
CA ALA A 165 -12.74 -10.53 -8.90
C ALA A 165 -14.20 -10.51 -9.38
N LEU A 166 -14.51 -9.74 -10.43
CA LEU A 166 -15.88 -9.49 -10.86
C LEU A 166 -16.23 -10.10 -12.22
N GLY A 167 -15.24 -10.41 -13.06
CA GLY A 167 -15.45 -10.95 -14.42
C GLY A 167 -16.11 -9.96 -15.39
N VAL A 168 -16.04 -8.64 -15.13
CA VAL A 168 -16.71 -7.60 -15.92
C VAL A 168 -15.73 -6.83 -16.79
N PRO A 169 -16.16 -6.27 -17.94
CA PRO A 169 -15.32 -5.40 -18.74
C PRO A 169 -15.02 -4.09 -18.02
N ILE A 170 -13.77 -3.61 -18.16
CA ILE A 170 -13.26 -2.42 -17.47
C ILE A 170 -12.69 -1.42 -18.46
N ALA A 171 -12.89 -0.13 -18.18
CA ALA A 171 -12.24 0.98 -18.83
C ALA A 171 -11.62 1.92 -17.80
N ILE A 172 -10.40 2.37 -18.07
CA ILE A 172 -9.63 3.30 -17.23
C ILE A 172 -9.41 4.60 -18.01
N ILE A 173 -9.76 5.73 -17.39
CA ILE A 173 -9.42 7.07 -17.86
C ILE A 173 -8.42 7.65 -16.89
N LYS A 174 -7.23 8.03 -17.36
CA LYS A 174 -6.17 8.53 -16.47
C LYS A 174 -5.75 9.95 -16.85
N SER A 175 -5.81 10.87 -15.86
CA SER A 175 -5.33 12.25 -15.99
C SER A 175 -4.49 12.61 -14.76
N ALA A 176 -3.17 12.74 -14.93
CA ALA A 176 -2.27 12.96 -13.81
C ALA A 176 -1.06 13.81 -14.20
N VAL A 177 -0.65 14.70 -13.27
CA VAL A 177 0.48 15.62 -13.46
C VAL A 177 1.26 15.77 -12.15
N GLY A 178 2.57 15.52 -12.19
CA GLY A 178 3.45 15.69 -11.04
C GLY A 178 3.57 17.16 -10.60
N GLY A 179 3.80 17.37 -9.31
CA GLY A 179 4.09 18.70 -8.77
C GLY A 179 2.88 19.64 -8.66
N THR A 180 1.66 19.12 -8.62
CA THR A 180 0.43 19.93 -8.68
C THR A 180 -0.26 20.09 -7.33
N THR A 181 -1.04 21.14 -7.19
CA THR A 181 -1.81 21.51 -5.99
C THR A 181 -3.31 21.58 -6.26
N VAL A 182 -4.11 21.21 -5.26
CA VAL A 182 -5.58 21.30 -5.36
C VAL A 182 -6.05 22.75 -5.50
N ALA A 183 -5.43 23.66 -4.77
CA ALA A 183 -5.87 25.06 -4.72
C ALA A 183 -5.70 25.81 -6.04
N ARG A 184 -4.71 25.42 -6.87
CA ARG A 184 -4.41 26.09 -8.14
C ARG A 184 -4.70 25.21 -9.35
N ASP A 185 -3.94 24.12 -9.49
CA ASP A 185 -3.88 23.36 -10.74
C ASP A 185 -5.15 22.55 -11.00
N TRP A 186 -5.78 22.06 -9.93
CA TRP A 186 -7.01 21.27 -9.97
C TRP A 186 -8.26 22.10 -9.67
N ASN A 187 -8.13 23.37 -9.39
CA ASN A 187 -9.26 24.24 -9.08
C ASN A 187 -10.14 24.45 -10.34
N PRO A 188 -11.43 24.05 -10.33
CA PRO A 188 -12.32 24.23 -11.48
C PRO A 188 -12.62 25.69 -11.83
N ASP A 189 -12.42 26.60 -10.85
CA ASP A 189 -12.64 28.04 -10.99
C ASP A 189 -11.32 28.83 -11.07
N ALA A 190 -10.18 28.13 -11.27
CA ALA A 190 -8.87 28.78 -11.34
C ALA A 190 -8.79 29.73 -12.56
N PRO A 191 -8.20 30.93 -12.38
CA PRO A 191 -7.88 31.80 -13.51
C PRO A 191 -6.93 31.06 -14.47
N ALA A 192 -6.86 31.52 -15.73
CA ALA A 192 -6.09 30.90 -16.81
C ALA A 192 -4.57 30.74 -16.56
N GLU A 193 -4.10 31.25 -15.42
CA GLU A 193 -2.73 31.15 -14.94
C GLU A 193 -2.51 29.87 -14.14
N GLY A 194 -2.22 28.78 -14.78
CA GLY A 194 -1.97 27.49 -14.13
C GLY A 194 -2.11 26.34 -15.10
N GLN A 195 -1.90 25.12 -14.63
CA GLN A 195 -1.94 23.94 -15.49
C GLN A 195 -3.37 23.55 -15.93
N GLN A 196 -4.40 24.19 -15.39
CA GLN A 196 -5.82 24.00 -15.76
C GLN A 196 -6.23 22.52 -15.89
N LEU A 197 -5.89 21.72 -14.89
CA LEU A 197 -6.05 20.26 -14.97
C LEU A 197 -7.50 19.82 -14.95
N TYR A 198 -8.37 20.60 -14.28
CA TYR A 198 -9.79 20.29 -14.22
C TYR A 198 -10.44 20.27 -15.61
N PRO A 199 -10.38 21.36 -16.43
CA PRO A 199 -11.02 21.35 -17.75
C PRO A 199 -10.39 20.30 -18.68
N ARG A 200 -9.07 20.07 -18.60
CA ARG A 200 -8.39 19.02 -19.36
C ARG A 200 -8.89 17.63 -19.01
N THR A 201 -9.01 17.33 -17.72
CA THR A 201 -9.52 16.05 -17.22
C THR A 201 -10.98 15.83 -17.61
N LEU A 202 -11.82 16.86 -17.45
CA LEU A 202 -13.23 16.81 -17.83
C LEU A 202 -13.40 16.56 -19.32
N LYS A 203 -12.58 17.21 -20.17
CA LYS A 203 -12.58 16.99 -21.61
C LYS A 203 -12.24 15.54 -21.94
N LEU A 204 -11.15 14.99 -21.38
CA LEU A 204 -10.75 13.60 -21.60
C LEU A 204 -11.87 12.63 -21.21
N ILE A 205 -12.50 12.83 -20.03
CA ILE A 205 -13.61 11.98 -19.58
C ILE A 205 -14.77 12.03 -20.58
N ARG A 206 -15.21 13.23 -20.97
CA ARG A 206 -16.33 13.39 -21.91
C ARG A 206 -16.07 12.77 -23.27
N GLU A 207 -14.89 12.98 -23.83
CA GLU A 207 -14.50 12.42 -25.12
C GLU A 207 -14.42 10.89 -25.07
N SER A 208 -13.87 10.34 -23.98
CA SER A 208 -13.79 8.90 -23.76
C SER A 208 -15.17 8.24 -23.63
N LEU A 209 -16.08 8.85 -22.86
CA LEU A 209 -17.44 8.34 -22.70
C LEU A 209 -18.24 8.44 -23.99
N ALA A 210 -18.13 9.57 -24.72
CA ALA A 210 -18.77 9.75 -26.01
C ALA A 210 -18.29 8.72 -27.04
N ALA A 211 -17.01 8.32 -27.00
CA ALA A 211 -16.49 7.28 -27.88
C ALA A 211 -17.11 5.90 -27.59
N LEU A 212 -17.42 5.58 -26.33
CA LEU A 212 -18.17 4.35 -25.98
C LEU A 212 -19.62 4.42 -26.50
N GLU A 213 -20.28 5.57 -26.33
CA GLU A 213 -21.64 5.80 -26.84
C GLU A 213 -21.72 5.64 -28.35
N GLN A 214 -20.77 6.24 -29.09
CA GLN A 214 -20.67 6.13 -30.55
C GLN A 214 -20.45 4.68 -31.03
N GLN A 215 -19.76 3.87 -30.20
CA GLN A 215 -19.56 2.44 -30.46
C GLN A 215 -20.75 1.56 -30.03
N GLY A 216 -21.82 2.15 -29.49
CA GLY A 216 -22.94 1.41 -28.93
C GLY A 216 -22.61 0.58 -27.69
N VAL A 217 -21.50 0.89 -27.00
CA VAL A 217 -21.04 0.17 -25.82
C VAL A 217 -21.71 0.73 -24.58
N ALA A 218 -22.53 -0.09 -23.90
CA ALA A 218 -23.11 0.26 -22.62
C ALA A 218 -22.01 0.40 -21.55
N TYR A 219 -22.05 1.47 -20.77
CA TYR A 219 -21.06 1.70 -19.70
C TYR A 219 -21.72 2.25 -18.42
N ARG A 220 -20.97 2.18 -17.33
CA ARG A 220 -21.28 2.83 -16.07
C ARG A 220 -20.04 3.51 -15.48
N LEU A 221 -20.11 4.83 -15.29
CA LEU A 221 -19.07 5.58 -14.60
C LEU A 221 -19.13 5.24 -13.09
N GLU A 222 -18.12 4.51 -12.62
CA GLU A 222 -18.14 3.89 -11.29
C GLU A 222 -17.53 4.77 -10.21
N ALA A 223 -16.33 5.28 -10.47
CA ALA A 223 -15.57 5.99 -9.44
C ALA A 223 -14.40 6.80 -9.99
N VAL A 224 -13.95 7.74 -9.16
CA VAL A 224 -12.66 8.43 -9.27
C VAL A 224 -11.71 7.85 -8.23
N CYS A 225 -10.52 7.42 -8.64
CA CYS A 225 -9.37 7.10 -7.79
C CYS A 225 -8.47 8.34 -7.76
N TRP A 226 -8.29 8.91 -6.58
CA TRP A 226 -7.60 10.19 -6.37
C TRP A 226 -6.36 10.01 -5.51
N HIS A 227 -5.19 10.43 -5.99
CA HIS A 227 -3.97 10.52 -5.21
C HIS A 227 -3.23 11.83 -5.49
N GLN A 228 -3.33 12.76 -4.58
CA GLN A 228 -2.71 14.09 -4.66
C GLN A 228 -2.72 14.74 -3.27
N GLY A 229 -1.80 15.65 -3.01
CA GLY A 229 -1.71 16.44 -1.77
C GLY A 229 -0.27 16.66 -1.30
N GLU A 230 0.71 15.94 -1.85
CA GLU A 230 2.11 16.04 -1.46
C GLU A 230 2.65 17.47 -1.66
N ASN A 231 2.30 18.12 -2.76
CA ASN A 231 2.72 19.50 -3.01
C ASN A 231 1.96 20.52 -2.14
N ASP A 232 0.70 20.24 -1.81
CA ASP A 232 -0.03 21.07 -0.83
C ASP A 232 0.59 20.92 0.56
N MET A 233 1.00 19.69 0.97
CA MET A 233 1.66 19.41 2.24
C MET A 233 2.99 20.19 2.40
N LEU A 234 3.74 20.38 1.33
CA LEU A 234 5.02 21.10 1.37
C LEU A 234 4.85 22.61 1.62
N ASP A 235 3.67 23.18 1.41
CA ASP A 235 3.39 24.61 1.66
C ASP A 235 2.33 24.79 2.75
N ARG A 236 2.75 25.26 3.94
CA ARG A 236 1.86 25.53 5.08
C ARG A 236 0.67 26.44 4.77
N ARG A 237 0.78 27.27 3.73
CA ARG A 237 -0.32 28.16 3.30
C ARG A 237 -1.40 27.43 2.53
N LEU A 238 -1.05 26.32 1.86
CA LEU A 238 -1.97 25.54 1.03
C LEU A 238 -2.70 24.45 1.82
N VAL A 239 -2.06 23.86 2.83
CA VAL A 239 -2.65 22.76 3.62
C VAL A 239 -4.05 23.11 4.17
N PRO A 240 -4.29 24.28 4.78
CA PRO A 240 -5.63 24.63 5.29
C PRO A 240 -6.70 24.79 4.22
N GLN A 241 -6.31 24.98 2.97
CA GLN A 241 -7.22 25.17 1.83
C GLN A 241 -7.58 23.85 1.12
N TYR A 242 -6.93 22.74 1.50
CA TYR A 242 -7.03 21.47 0.79
C TYR A 242 -8.46 20.91 0.80
N ALA A 243 -9.13 20.91 1.96
CA ALA A 243 -10.48 20.37 2.07
C ALA A 243 -11.47 21.15 1.20
N GLU A 244 -11.41 22.48 1.23
CA GLU A 244 -12.28 23.33 0.41
C GLU A 244 -12.03 23.08 -1.08
N GLY A 245 -10.75 23.06 -1.50
CA GLY A 245 -10.37 22.83 -2.89
C GLY A 245 -10.82 21.47 -3.41
N LEU A 246 -10.60 20.39 -2.64
CA LEU A 246 -11.02 19.05 -3.04
C LEU A 246 -12.55 18.88 -3.01
N ASN A 247 -13.25 19.47 -2.03
CA ASN A 247 -14.72 19.50 -2.01
C ASN A 247 -15.28 20.16 -3.26
N ARG A 248 -14.72 21.31 -3.65
CA ARG A 248 -15.09 22.02 -4.87
C ARG A 248 -14.87 21.17 -6.12
N LEU A 249 -13.74 20.52 -6.22
CA LEU A 249 -13.41 19.60 -7.32
C LEU A 249 -14.41 18.43 -7.42
N VAL A 250 -14.71 17.78 -6.31
CA VAL A 250 -15.68 16.66 -6.23
C VAL A 250 -17.06 17.10 -6.69
N GLN A 251 -17.56 18.20 -6.13
CA GLN A 251 -18.91 18.71 -6.42
C GLN A 251 -19.03 19.14 -7.88
N ARG A 252 -18.01 19.86 -8.38
CA ARG A 252 -18.01 20.34 -9.77
C ARG A 252 -17.96 19.19 -10.77
N LEU A 253 -17.09 18.19 -10.55
CA LEU A 253 -17.00 17.03 -11.43
C LEU A 253 -18.31 16.23 -11.46
N ARG A 254 -18.96 16.04 -10.30
CA ARG A 254 -20.28 15.39 -10.22
C ARG A 254 -21.35 16.16 -11.00
N ALA A 255 -21.37 17.48 -10.88
CA ALA A 255 -22.29 18.34 -11.59
C ALA A 255 -22.07 18.31 -13.12
N ASP A 256 -20.82 18.50 -13.54
CA ASP A 256 -20.45 18.58 -14.95
C ASP A 256 -20.61 17.25 -15.71
N LEU A 257 -20.47 16.11 -15.00
CA LEU A 257 -20.74 14.76 -15.53
C LEU A 257 -22.17 14.28 -15.29
N LYS A 258 -23.02 15.09 -14.64
CA LYS A 258 -24.39 14.71 -14.23
C LYS A 258 -24.44 13.38 -13.45
N ALA A 259 -23.43 13.14 -12.62
CA ALA A 259 -23.22 11.94 -11.84
C ALA A 259 -23.13 12.26 -10.33
N PRO A 260 -24.23 12.66 -9.67
CA PRO A 260 -24.23 13.11 -8.27
C PRO A 260 -23.74 12.04 -7.29
N GLU A 261 -23.93 10.76 -7.61
CA GLU A 261 -23.52 9.63 -6.79
C GLU A 261 -22.14 9.07 -7.15
N LEU A 262 -21.35 9.76 -8.02
CA LEU A 262 -20.03 9.32 -8.41
C LEU A 262 -19.12 9.16 -7.17
N ARG A 263 -18.65 7.94 -6.96
CA ARG A 263 -17.79 7.58 -5.82
C ARG A 263 -16.38 8.10 -6.00
N TRP A 264 -15.71 8.37 -4.89
CA TRP A 264 -14.31 8.74 -4.89
C TRP A 264 -13.55 7.88 -3.89
N TYR A 265 -12.43 7.37 -4.31
CA TYR A 265 -11.44 6.69 -3.48
C TYR A 265 -10.26 7.62 -3.32
N VAL A 266 -10.15 8.23 -2.13
CA VAL A 266 -9.12 9.23 -1.83
C VAL A 266 -7.97 8.53 -1.11
N ALA A 267 -6.82 8.42 -1.78
CA ALA A 267 -5.64 7.83 -1.20
C ALA A 267 -5.02 8.77 -0.16
N GLU A 268 -4.58 8.19 0.94
CA GLU A 268 -3.76 8.86 1.95
C GLU A 268 -2.50 9.42 1.30
N VAL A 269 -2.18 10.68 1.55
CA VAL A 269 -0.85 11.18 1.22
C VAL A 269 0.13 10.63 2.25
N SER A 270 1.17 9.96 1.77
CA SER A 270 2.20 9.38 2.61
C SER A 270 3.54 10.05 2.34
N GLU A 271 4.21 10.43 3.41
CA GLU A 271 5.54 11.00 3.37
C GLU A 271 6.44 10.20 4.33
N LYS A 272 7.61 9.81 3.86
CA LYS A 272 8.56 9.00 4.61
C LYS A 272 9.94 9.67 4.67
N GLY A 273 9.97 10.89 5.21
CA GLY A 273 11.23 11.58 5.49
C GLY A 273 11.82 12.32 4.30
N ILE A 274 11.01 13.10 3.58
CA ILE A 274 11.47 13.91 2.45
C ILE A 274 12.61 14.84 2.90
N TRP A 275 13.79 14.69 2.26
CA TRP A 275 14.97 15.55 2.44
C TRP A 275 15.44 15.74 3.90
N GLY A 276 15.17 14.78 4.79
CA GLY A 276 15.58 14.87 6.19
C GLY A 276 14.86 15.95 6.99
N MET A 277 13.76 16.50 6.48
CA MET A 277 12.91 17.47 7.16
C MET A 277 11.68 16.79 7.76
N ASP A 278 11.22 17.28 8.90
CA ASP A 278 10.00 16.80 9.53
C ASP A 278 8.79 17.57 9.01
N HIS A 279 8.04 16.97 8.12
CA HIS A 279 6.77 17.49 7.60
C HIS A 279 5.54 16.97 8.34
N ARG A 280 5.70 16.22 9.42
CA ARG A 280 4.60 15.51 10.10
C ARG A 280 3.47 16.44 10.57
N SER A 281 3.80 17.65 11.00
CA SER A 281 2.76 18.62 11.40
C SER A 281 1.86 19.03 10.23
N ASN A 282 2.45 19.24 9.04
CA ASN A 282 1.71 19.54 7.82
C ASN A 282 0.97 18.32 7.31
N LEU A 283 1.61 17.15 7.36
CA LEU A 283 1.00 15.87 6.97
C LEU A 283 -0.22 15.56 7.86
N GLY A 284 -0.08 15.70 9.17
CA GLY A 284 -1.20 15.51 10.10
C GLY A 284 -2.35 16.48 9.84
N GLU A 285 -2.06 17.74 9.48
CA GLU A 285 -3.08 18.70 9.06
C GLU A 285 -3.71 18.30 7.72
N LEU A 286 -2.91 17.93 6.73
CA LEU A 286 -3.42 17.47 5.44
C LEU A 286 -4.36 16.26 5.60
N HIS A 287 -4.00 15.31 6.45
CA HIS A 287 -4.87 14.16 6.74
C HIS A 287 -6.19 14.58 7.40
N ARG A 288 -6.15 15.56 8.32
CA ARG A 288 -7.40 16.13 8.87
C ARG A 288 -8.26 16.75 7.77
N GLN A 289 -7.65 17.49 6.83
CA GLN A 289 -8.32 18.06 5.68
C GLN A 289 -8.90 16.98 4.75
N GLN A 290 -8.14 15.94 4.43
CA GLN A 290 -8.63 14.80 3.66
C GLN A 290 -9.82 14.11 4.35
N GLN A 291 -9.72 13.86 5.66
CA GLN A 291 -10.81 13.28 6.45
C GLN A 291 -12.05 14.20 6.51
N GLN A 292 -11.86 15.52 6.51
CA GLN A 292 -12.98 16.47 6.43
C GLN A 292 -13.74 16.30 5.11
N VAL A 293 -13.04 16.22 3.98
CA VAL A 293 -13.67 16.00 2.67
C VAL A 293 -14.53 14.72 2.66
N LEU A 294 -14.04 13.64 3.30
CA LEU A 294 -14.79 12.39 3.40
C LEU A 294 -16.07 12.54 4.23
N ARG A 295 -16.02 13.34 5.30
CA ARG A 295 -17.23 13.62 6.11
C ARG A 295 -18.25 14.47 5.35
N ASP A 296 -17.78 15.42 4.57
CA ASP A 296 -18.61 16.39 3.87
C ASP A 296 -19.30 15.81 2.62
N ASN A 297 -18.79 14.69 2.10
CA ASN A 297 -19.28 14.12 0.86
C ASN A 297 -19.66 12.64 1.01
N ARG A 298 -20.89 12.30 0.68
CA ARG A 298 -21.31 10.90 0.57
C ARG A 298 -20.57 10.22 -0.59
N GLY A 299 -20.29 8.93 -0.42
CA GLY A 299 -19.65 8.10 -1.46
C GLY A 299 -18.15 8.27 -1.59
N LEU A 300 -17.51 9.05 -0.69
CA LEU A 300 -16.06 9.10 -0.60
C LEU A 300 -15.53 8.05 0.37
N GLN A 301 -14.39 7.46 0.02
CA GLN A 301 -13.72 6.41 0.80
C GLN A 301 -12.24 6.72 0.95
N TRP A 302 -11.75 6.58 2.17
CA TRP A 302 -10.32 6.62 2.48
C TRP A 302 -9.62 5.35 2.01
N VAL A 303 -8.47 5.52 1.35
CA VAL A 303 -7.58 4.43 0.97
C VAL A 303 -6.27 4.61 1.72
N PRO A 304 -6.01 3.85 2.77
CA PRO A 304 -4.74 3.91 3.50
C PRO A 304 -3.58 3.51 2.58
N THR A 305 -2.49 4.26 2.63
CA THR A 305 -1.31 4.02 1.79
C THR A 305 0.02 4.11 2.54
N SER A 306 0.03 4.63 3.75
CA SER A 306 1.26 4.84 4.52
C SER A 306 2.03 3.57 4.85
N HIS A 307 1.36 2.41 4.79
CA HIS A 307 1.97 1.08 4.97
C HIS A 307 2.53 0.49 3.67
N LEU A 308 2.31 1.11 2.51
CA LEU A 308 2.80 0.60 1.23
C LEU A 308 4.32 0.79 1.09
N ALA A 309 4.93 0.00 0.21
CA ALA A 309 6.34 0.12 -0.11
C ALA A 309 6.67 1.51 -0.69
N PHE A 310 7.88 1.98 -0.40
CA PHE A 310 8.42 3.24 -0.92
C PHE A 310 9.80 2.97 -1.52
N GLU A 311 10.07 3.56 -2.66
CA GLU A 311 11.39 3.45 -3.27
C GLU A 311 12.43 4.23 -2.45
N VAL A 312 13.66 3.70 -2.43
CA VAL A 312 14.83 4.35 -1.85
C VAL A 312 15.85 4.55 -2.95
N MET A 313 16.28 5.79 -3.15
CA MET A 313 17.31 6.07 -4.16
C MET A 313 18.60 5.34 -3.83
N GLY A 314 19.37 4.95 -4.86
CA GLY A 314 20.62 4.21 -4.70
C GLY A 314 21.69 4.90 -3.85
N SER A 315 21.56 6.20 -3.60
CA SER A 315 22.36 7.00 -2.66
C SER A 315 21.93 6.86 -1.20
N GLY A 316 20.90 6.05 -0.88
CA GLY A 316 20.28 6.00 0.45
C GLY A 316 19.47 7.23 0.82
N GLN A 317 19.26 8.14 -0.13
CA GLN A 317 18.41 9.31 0.11
C GLN A 317 16.94 8.91 0.08
N PRO A 318 16.09 9.50 0.95
CA PRO A 318 14.67 9.24 0.94
C PRO A 318 14.05 9.71 -0.37
N HIS A 319 13.09 8.94 -0.83
CA HIS A 319 12.29 9.26 -2.00
C HIS A 319 10.84 9.46 -1.59
N TYR A 320 10.12 10.33 -2.27
CA TYR A 320 8.72 10.62 -1.98
C TYR A 320 7.74 9.98 -2.96
N HIS A 321 8.24 9.11 -3.84
CA HIS A 321 7.42 8.29 -4.72
C HIS A 321 7.40 6.83 -4.27
N TYR A 322 6.32 6.15 -4.59
CA TYR A 322 6.15 4.74 -4.23
C TYR A 322 7.13 3.80 -4.94
N GLY A 323 7.60 4.18 -6.15
CA GLY A 323 8.38 3.28 -6.99
C GLY A 323 7.59 2.07 -7.48
N THR A 324 8.28 1.10 -8.07
CA THR A 324 7.64 -0.05 -8.74
C THR A 324 6.73 -0.85 -7.82
N GLN A 325 7.26 -1.35 -6.72
CA GLN A 325 6.49 -2.18 -5.78
C GLN A 325 5.32 -1.43 -5.16
N GLY A 326 5.56 -0.20 -4.70
CA GLY A 326 4.51 0.58 -4.05
C GLY A 326 3.38 0.99 -5.00
N GLN A 327 3.67 1.22 -6.29
CA GLN A 327 2.63 1.48 -7.29
C GLN A 327 1.76 0.25 -7.54
N LEU A 328 2.36 -0.94 -7.60
CA LEU A 328 1.62 -2.20 -7.69
C LEU A 328 0.70 -2.39 -6.48
N GLN A 329 1.21 -2.13 -5.29
CA GLN A 329 0.45 -2.19 -4.04
C GLN A 329 -0.64 -1.13 -3.95
N LEU A 330 -0.42 0.09 -4.46
CA LEU A 330 -1.40 1.17 -4.50
C LEU A 330 -2.62 0.79 -5.35
N GLY A 331 -2.39 0.16 -6.51
CA GLY A 331 -3.48 -0.35 -7.34
C GLY A 331 -4.31 -1.43 -6.64
N GLU A 332 -3.64 -2.33 -5.92
CA GLU A 332 -4.30 -3.33 -5.07
C GLU A 332 -5.12 -2.68 -3.93
N ALA A 333 -4.60 -1.60 -3.32
CA ALA A 333 -5.30 -0.88 -2.25
C ALA A 333 -6.58 -0.21 -2.76
N PHE A 334 -6.53 0.47 -3.91
CA PHE A 334 -7.71 1.02 -4.57
C PHE A 334 -8.72 -0.08 -4.95
N ALA A 335 -8.24 -1.18 -5.54
CA ALA A 335 -9.09 -2.30 -5.90
C ALA A 335 -9.77 -2.92 -4.67
N ALA A 336 -9.03 -3.12 -3.57
CA ALA A 336 -9.58 -3.62 -2.32
C ALA A 336 -10.66 -2.70 -1.75
N ALA A 337 -10.43 -1.37 -1.78
CA ALA A 337 -11.41 -0.39 -1.34
C ALA A 337 -12.70 -0.45 -2.16
N TYR A 338 -12.58 -0.53 -3.48
CA TYR A 338 -13.71 -0.67 -4.39
C TYR A 338 -14.47 -2.00 -4.18
N LEU A 339 -13.75 -3.11 -4.12
CA LEU A 339 -14.34 -4.45 -3.99
C LEU A 339 -15.05 -4.65 -2.65
N ARG A 340 -14.59 -4.02 -1.56
CA ARG A 340 -15.29 -4.08 -0.26
C ARG A 340 -16.74 -3.58 -0.34
N GLN A 341 -17.05 -2.68 -1.25
CA GLN A 341 -18.38 -2.11 -1.42
C GLN A 341 -19.27 -2.89 -2.41
N GLN A 342 -18.73 -3.89 -3.08
CA GLN A 342 -19.52 -4.73 -3.97
C GLN A 342 -20.35 -5.75 -3.17
N PRO A 343 -21.57 -6.10 -3.61
CA PRO A 343 -22.39 -7.14 -2.97
C PRO A 343 -21.59 -8.44 -2.79
N LYS A 344 -21.79 -9.11 -1.65
CA LYS A 344 -21.04 -10.35 -1.34
C LYS A 344 -21.19 -11.44 -2.41
N GLY A 345 -22.32 -11.50 -3.12
CA GLY A 345 -22.56 -12.46 -4.21
C GLY A 345 -21.89 -12.11 -5.54
N ALA A 346 -21.42 -10.87 -5.72
CA ALA A 346 -20.72 -10.44 -6.95
C ALA A 346 -19.21 -10.77 -6.93
N ARG A 347 -18.69 -11.21 -5.79
CA ARG A 347 -17.27 -11.57 -5.65
C ARG A 347 -17.10 -13.03 -6.05
N GLY A 348 -16.37 -13.27 -7.15
CA GLY A 348 -15.95 -14.64 -7.48
C GLY A 348 -15.07 -15.22 -6.37
N SER A 349 -15.00 -16.55 -6.27
CA SER A 349 -14.25 -17.29 -5.24
C SER A 349 -12.74 -17.02 -5.23
N ALA A 350 -12.23 -16.29 -6.21
CA ALA A 350 -10.79 -15.99 -6.37
C ALA A 350 -10.22 -14.91 -5.42
N ALA A 351 -11.06 -14.30 -4.58
CA ALA A 351 -10.63 -13.28 -3.61
C ALA A 351 -10.51 -13.85 -2.18
N ALA A 352 -10.31 -15.15 -2.02
CA ALA A 352 -10.00 -15.72 -0.71
C ALA A 352 -8.66 -15.14 -0.23
N SER A 353 -8.67 -14.48 0.93
CA SER A 353 -7.46 -14.09 1.65
C SER A 353 -6.52 -15.30 1.75
N SER A 354 -5.23 -15.10 1.53
CA SER A 354 -4.21 -16.11 1.78
C SER A 354 -4.08 -16.45 3.27
N ALA A 355 -4.71 -15.65 4.14
CA ALA A 355 -4.72 -15.89 5.57
C ALA A 355 -5.47 -17.16 5.92
N PRO A 356 -4.93 -17.97 6.85
CA PRO A 356 -5.56 -19.19 7.32
C PRO A 356 -6.93 -18.93 7.94
N GLN A 357 -7.85 -19.86 7.76
CA GLN A 357 -9.20 -19.75 8.32
C GLN A 357 -9.15 -19.80 9.87
N PRO A 358 -9.95 -18.98 10.56
CA PRO A 358 -9.99 -18.97 12.01
C PRO A 358 -10.53 -20.28 12.58
N PHE A 359 -10.09 -20.65 13.80
CA PHE A 359 -10.58 -21.82 14.52
C PHE A 359 -12.03 -21.71 15.00
N GLY A 360 -12.58 -20.49 15.01
CA GLY A 360 -13.92 -20.24 15.52
C GLY A 360 -14.00 -20.37 17.06
N LYS A 361 -15.04 -21.07 17.54
CA LYS A 361 -15.30 -21.18 18.98
C LYS A 361 -14.35 -22.16 19.70
N THR A 362 -13.82 -23.18 19.03
CA THR A 362 -12.99 -24.23 19.65
C THR A 362 -11.54 -24.05 19.21
N LEU A 363 -10.65 -23.81 20.19
CA LEU A 363 -9.21 -23.76 19.96
C LEU A 363 -8.61 -25.18 19.99
N PRO A 364 -7.49 -25.43 19.30
CA PRO A 364 -6.78 -26.71 19.33
C PRO A 364 -5.94 -26.86 20.63
N LEU A 365 -6.52 -26.54 21.77
CA LEU A 365 -5.91 -26.61 23.10
C LEU A 365 -6.79 -27.44 24.02
N ALA A 366 -6.17 -28.23 24.90
CA ALA A 366 -6.89 -28.90 25.97
C ALA A 366 -7.49 -27.86 26.96
N PRO A 367 -8.60 -28.17 27.65
CA PRO A 367 -9.16 -27.27 28.63
C PRO A 367 -8.12 -26.83 29.68
N ARG A 368 -8.11 -25.55 30.05
CA ARG A 368 -7.22 -24.95 31.03
C ARG A 368 -5.72 -25.02 30.71
N THR A 369 -5.36 -25.27 29.45
CA THR A 369 -3.96 -25.21 29.01
C THR A 369 -3.38 -23.84 29.32
N PRO A 370 -2.24 -23.71 30.03
CA PRO A 370 -1.52 -22.45 30.14
C PRO A 370 -0.98 -22.03 28.77
N VAL A 371 -1.09 -20.77 28.41
CA VAL A 371 -0.66 -20.25 27.10
C VAL A 371 0.44 -19.20 27.29
N ARG A 372 1.52 -19.33 26.54
CA ARG A 372 2.52 -18.27 26.39
C ARG A 372 2.22 -17.47 25.12
N LEU A 373 1.98 -16.18 25.31
CA LEU A 373 1.67 -15.23 24.26
C LEU A 373 2.93 -14.45 23.88
N PHE A 374 3.32 -14.53 22.64
CA PHE A 374 4.47 -13.84 22.05
C PHE A 374 3.99 -12.75 21.12
N VAL A 375 4.56 -11.55 21.25
CA VAL A 375 4.12 -10.37 20.52
C VAL A 375 5.18 -9.94 19.51
N ILE A 376 4.83 -9.83 18.25
CA ILE A 376 5.68 -9.23 17.21
C ILE A 376 5.13 -7.85 16.89
N ALA A 377 6.00 -6.84 16.90
CA ALA A 377 5.60 -5.47 16.60
C ALA A 377 6.72 -4.68 15.90
N GLY A 378 6.35 -3.57 15.27
CA GLY A 378 7.28 -2.72 14.54
C GLY A 378 6.83 -2.40 13.12
N GLN A 379 7.81 -2.31 12.22
CA GLN A 379 7.55 -1.94 10.82
C GLN A 379 8.24 -2.90 9.84
N ARG A 380 8.09 -2.68 8.55
CA ARG A 380 8.77 -3.28 7.39
C ARG A 380 9.23 -4.73 7.58
N ASN A 381 10.42 -4.97 8.14
CA ASN A 381 10.93 -6.31 8.38
C ASN A 381 10.08 -7.12 9.38
N SER A 382 9.44 -6.48 10.37
CA SER A 382 8.44 -7.13 11.23
C SER A 382 7.14 -7.46 10.47
N GLU A 383 6.78 -6.64 9.48
CA GLU A 383 5.61 -6.87 8.63
C GLU A 383 5.89 -7.93 7.56
N GLY A 384 7.12 -7.97 7.05
CA GLY A 384 7.54 -8.86 5.98
C GLY A 384 7.36 -8.23 4.59
N GLU A 385 7.75 -6.95 4.44
CA GLU A 385 7.50 -6.16 3.23
C GLU A 385 8.13 -6.79 1.96
N ASP A 386 9.33 -7.37 2.08
CA ASP A 386 10.05 -8.01 0.96
C ASP A 386 10.09 -9.55 1.09
N THR A 387 9.11 -10.17 1.75
CA THR A 387 8.98 -11.62 1.82
C THR A 387 7.93 -12.13 0.84
N HIS A 388 8.19 -13.28 0.22
CA HIS A 388 7.33 -13.82 -0.82
C HIS A 388 7.09 -15.32 -0.62
N ARG A 389 5.81 -15.73 -0.68
CA ARG A 389 5.41 -17.13 -0.58
C ARG A 389 6.12 -18.03 -1.59
N GLU A 390 6.26 -17.54 -2.81
CA GLU A 390 6.87 -18.26 -3.93
C GLU A 390 8.34 -18.61 -3.66
N GLU A 391 9.06 -17.75 -2.93
CA GLU A 391 10.44 -18.00 -2.53
C GLU A 391 10.53 -19.02 -1.39
N LEU A 392 9.55 -19.01 -0.48
CA LEU A 392 9.50 -19.95 0.66
C LEU A 392 9.52 -21.41 0.20
N SER A 393 8.82 -21.73 -0.89
CA SER A 393 8.79 -23.08 -1.45
C SER A 393 10.16 -23.58 -1.95
N GLY A 394 11.07 -22.64 -2.29
CA GLY A 394 12.44 -22.90 -2.72
C GLY A 394 13.43 -23.18 -1.58
N LEU A 395 13.10 -22.80 -0.36
CA LEU A 395 13.95 -22.94 0.83
C LEU A 395 13.67 -24.27 1.53
N ALA A 396 14.55 -25.27 1.34
CA ALA A 396 14.33 -26.66 1.79
C ALA A 396 13.99 -26.75 3.29
N ASP A 397 14.70 -26.03 4.15
CA ASP A 397 14.53 -26.06 5.60
C ASP A 397 13.22 -25.37 6.07
N TRP A 398 12.63 -24.52 5.25
CA TRP A 398 11.50 -23.68 5.59
C TRP A 398 10.22 -24.00 4.80
N ARG A 399 10.30 -24.87 3.79
CA ARG A 399 9.17 -25.22 2.91
C ARG A 399 7.91 -25.63 3.66
N ALA A 400 8.07 -26.32 4.79
CA ALA A 400 6.93 -26.76 5.62
C ALA A 400 6.10 -25.56 6.16
N LEU A 401 6.71 -24.38 6.31
CA LEU A 401 6.04 -23.18 6.81
C LEU A 401 5.13 -22.51 5.78
N GLU A 402 5.12 -22.96 4.54
CA GLU A 402 4.12 -22.57 3.55
C GLU A 402 2.71 -23.01 3.97
N GLN A 403 2.64 -24.10 4.71
CA GLN A 403 1.38 -24.62 5.25
C GLN A 403 1.07 -23.99 6.61
N PRO A 404 -0.22 -23.76 6.92
CA PRO A 404 -0.63 -23.29 8.22
C PRO A 404 -0.16 -24.23 9.35
N GLN A 405 0.28 -23.67 10.46
CA GLN A 405 0.76 -24.37 11.66
C GLN A 405 -0.37 -24.45 12.71
N PRO A 406 -1.17 -25.50 12.73
CA PRO A 406 -2.41 -25.56 13.51
C PRO A 406 -2.18 -25.63 15.04
N THR A 407 -0.97 -25.92 15.48
CA THR A 407 -0.60 -25.99 16.90
C THR A 407 -0.09 -24.68 17.49
N VAL A 408 -0.03 -23.60 16.68
CA VAL A 408 0.32 -22.24 17.10
C VAL A 408 -0.85 -21.32 16.82
N LEU A 409 -1.39 -20.71 17.87
CA LEU A 409 -2.47 -19.74 17.74
C LEU A 409 -1.94 -18.43 17.18
N PHE A 410 -2.66 -17.81 16.24
CA PHE A 410 -2.23 -16.60 15.59
C PHE A 410 -3.34 -15.57 15.42
N ARG A 411 -3.03 -14.30 15.73
CA ARG A 411 -3.80 -13.11 15.39
C ARG A 411 -2.88 -12.04 14.83
N TYR A 412 -3.39 -11.20 13.94
CA TYR A 412 -2.58 -10.13 13.38
C TYR A 412 -3.36 -8.84 13.09
N SER A 413 -2.64 -7.74 13.05
CA SER A 413 -3.07 -6.41 12.62
C SER A 413 -1.92 -5.78 11.86
N LEU A 414 -2.06 -5.62 10.54
CA LEU A 414 -1.08 -5.04 9.64
C LEU A 414 -1.50 -3.64 9.22
N GLY A 415 -0.53 -2.76 8.93
CA GLY A 415 -0.80 -1.38 8.54
C GLY A 415 -1.64 -0.64 9.57
N GLY A 416 -1.46 -0.91 10.87
CA GLY A 416 -2.26 -0.33 11.94
C GLY A 416 -3.75 -0.70 11.87
N GLY A 417 -4.09 -1.86 11.30
CA GLY A 417 -5.46 -2.37 11.23
C GLY A 417 -6.11 -2.34 9.85
N VAL A 418 -5.33 -2.00 8.81
CA VAL A 418 -5.81 -2.05 7.41
C VAL A 418 -6.15 -3.47 6.99
N ASP A 419 -5.30 -4.43 7.36
CA ASP A 419 -5.54 -5.87 7.23
C ASP A 419 -5.40 -6.53 8.60
N ARG A 420 -6.40 -7.29 9.02
CA ARG A 420 -6.39 -7.86 10.38
C ARG A 420 -7.21 -9.14 10.48
N ALA A 421 -6.74 -10.05 11.32
CA ALA A 421 -7.50 -11.16 11.88
C ALA A 421 -7.59 -11.01 13.40
N THR A 422 -8.81 -10.81 13.90
CA THR A 422 -9.10 -10.63 15.35
C THR A 422 -9.55 -11.93 16.02
N GLU A 423 -9.85 -12.96 15.25
CA GLU A 423 -10.10 -14.32 15.73
C GLU A 423 -8.81 -15.14 15.69
N TRP A 424 -8.69 -16.11 16.60
CA TRP A 424 -7.58 -17.04 16.59
C TRP A 424 -7.67 -18.00 15.40
N GLY A 425 -6.60 -18.05 14.62
CA GLY A 425 -6.39 -19.03 13.55
C GLY A 425 -5.07 -19.77 13.72
N PRO A 426 -4.75 -20.73 12.86
CA PRO A 426 -3.41 -21.31 12.78
C PRO A 426 -2.40 -20.26 12.32
N LEU A 427 -1.16 -20.37 12.79
CA LEU A 427 -0.09 -19.50 12.31
C LEU A 427 0.18 -19.79 10.82
N GLY A 428 0.23 -18.74 10.01
CA GLY A 428 0.47 -18.81 8.59
C GLY A 428 0.69 -17.45 7.96
N LEU A 429 0.64 -17.37 6.65
CA LEU A 429 0.83 -16.12 5.89
C LEU A 429 -0.23 -15.09 6.28
N ALA A 430 0.18 -13.89 6.64
CA ALA A 430 -0.67 -12.90 7.29
C ALA A 430 -0.93 -11.64 6.47
N SER A 431 -0.57 -11.58 5.20
CA SER A 431 -0.80 -10.38 4.40
C SER A 431 -1.70 -10.64 3.21
N GLN A 432 -2.34 -9.57 2.74
CA GLN A 432 -3.13 -9.60 1.51
C GLN A 432 -2.30 -9.91 0.26
N TRP A 433 -0.96 -9.77 0.35
CA TRP A 433 -0.01 -10.05 -0.73
C TRP A 433 0.68 -11.41 -0.59
N GLY A 434 0.28 -12.23 0.41
CA GLY A 434 0.91 -13.52 0.69
C GLY A 434 2.30 -13.40 1.31
N SER A 435 2.66 -12.24 1.85
CA SER A 435 3.90 -12.03 2.60
C SER A 435 3.76 -12.51 4.05
N PHE A 436 4.87 -12.56 4.76
CA PHE A 436 4.96 -12.95 6.17
C PHE A 436 6.15 -12.27 6.83
N GLY A 437 6.10 -12.11 8.11
CA GLY A 437 7.23 -11.62 8.91
C GLY A 437 7.93 -12.75 9.66
N PRO A 438 8.74 -12.40 10.66
CA PRO A 438 9.50 -13.36 11.47
C PRO A 438 8.60 -14.31 12.30
N GLU A 439 7.28 -14.08 12.36
CA GLU A 439 6.35 -14.92 13.12
C GLU A 439 6.35 -16.37 12.67
N LEU A 440 6.54 -16.66 11.37
CA LEU A 440 6.46 -18.04 10.86
C LEU A 440 7.50 -18.95 11.51
N SER A 441 8.76 -18.56 11.45
CA SER A 441 9.87 -19.34 12.00
C SER A 441 9.96 -19.22 13.53
N LEU A 442 9.68 -18.04 14.08
CA LEU A 442 9.57 -17.85 15.53
C LEU A 442 8.55 -18.83 16.15
N GLY A 443 7.33 -18.87 15.61
CA GLY A 443 6.26 -19.73 16.11
C GLY A 443 6.59 -21.20 15.97
N ALA A 444 7.15 -21.61 14.83
CA ALA A 444 7.58 -22.98 14.57
C ALA A 444 8.63 -23.44 15.58
N ARG A 445 9.66 -22.63 15.83
CA ARG A 445 10.71 -22.97 16.76
C ARG A 445 10.22 -22.96 18.22
N LEU A 446 9.45 -21.96 18.63
CA LEU A 446 8.85 -21.92 19.95
C LEU A 446 7.96 -23.16 20.20
N ARG A 447 7.15 -23.56 19.21
CA ARG A 447 6.30 -24.76 19.39
C ARG A 447 7.11 -26.03 19.58
N LYS A 448 8.28 -26.13 18.94
CA LYS A 448 9.19 -27.26 19.07
C LYS A 448 9.90 -27.33 20.43
N GLU A 449 10.26 -26.16 20.98
CA GLU A 449 11.12 -26.05 22.17
C GLU A 449 10.32 -25.81 23.48
N VAL A 450 9.11 -25.24 23.40
CA VAL A 450 8.24 -25.03 24.56
C VAL A 450 7.56 -26.34 24.93
N ASP A 451 7.40 -26.59 26.26
CA ASP A 451 6.72 -27.77 26.80
C ASP A 451 5.40 -28.02 26.03
N PRO A 452 5.18 -29.24 25.53
CA PRO A 452 3.94 -29.62 24.85
C PRO A 452 2.66 -29.35 25.64
N ALA A 453 2.72 -29.35 26.96
CA ALA A 453 1.60 -29.03 27.86
C ALA A 453 1.25 -27.54 27.87
N VAL A 454 2.10 -26.67 27.30
CA VAL A 454 1.91 -25.22 27.22
C VAL A 454 1.52 -24.81 25.81
N GLY A 455 0.43 -24.08 25.67
CA GLY A 455 0.01 -23.48 24.40
C GLY A 455 0.95 -22.38 23.95
N VAL A 456 1.17 -22.26 22.63
CA VAL A 456 1.93 -21.17 22.01
C VAL A 456 0.96 -20.32 21.20
N ALA A 457 0.94 -19.03 21.50
CA ALA A 457 0.17 -18.02 20.78
C ALA A 457 1.08 -16.89 20.29
N VAL A 458 0.87 -16.42 19.08
CA VAL A 458 1.58 -15.29 18.50
C VAL A 458 0.58 -14.20 18.12
N VAL A 459 0.87 -12.98 18.52
CA VAL A 459 0.15 -11.78 18.12
C VAL A 459 1.11 -10.89 17.34
N LYS A 460 0.71 -10.46 16.14
CA LYS A 460 1.48 -9.55 15.30
C LYS A 460 0.75 -8.23 15.13
N PHE A 461 1.41 -7.12 15.46
CA PHE A 461 0.90 -5.78 15.22
C PHE A 461 1.98 -4.92 14.58
N THR A 462 1.80 -4.58 13.31
CA THR A 462 2.82 -3.87 12.52
C THR A 462 2.24 -2.73 11.71
N HIS A 463 3.12 -1.80 11.31
CA HIS A 463 2.79 -0.72 10.39
C HIS A 463 4.04 -0.28 9.62
N SER A 464 4.20 -0.67 8.37
CA SER A 464 5.38 -0.41 7.54
C SER A 464 5.73 1.08 7.37
N GLY A 465 4.74 1.97 7.43
CA GLY A 465 4.95 3.43 7.35
C GLY A 465 5.26 4.11 8.68
N ALA A 466 5.28 3.38 9.80
CA ALA A 466 5.45 3.98 11.13
C ALA A 466 6.85 4.52 11.37
N GLN A 467 6.94 5.44 12.33
CA GLN A 467 8.15 5.98 12.92
C GLN A 467 8.02 5.99 14.44
N GLY A 468 9.12 6.19 15.16
CA GLY A 468 9.13 6.18 16.62
C GLY A 468 8.03 7.03 17.27
N PRO A 469 7.78 8.27 16.83
CA PRO A 469 6.70 9.10 17.37
C PRO A 469 5.30 8.49 17.30
N ASP A 470 5.02 7.60 16.32
CA ASP A 470 3.71 6.97 16.16
C ASP A 470 3.39 5.95 17.25
N TRP A 471 4.42 5.44 17.92
CA TRP A 471 4.30 4.43 18.98
C TRP A 471 4.34 5.02 20.39
N ARG A 472 4.42 6.33 20.53
CA ARG A 472 4.51 6.97 21.84
C ARG A 472 3.20 6.87 22.61
N PRO A 473 3.25 6.54 23.93
CA PRO A 473 2.07 6.54 24.80
C PRO A 473 1.37 7.90 24.89
N ALA A 474 2.12 8.98 24.72
CA ALA A 474 1.59 10.35 24.68
C ALA A 474 0.79 10.67 23.40
N GLY A 475 0.75 9.74 22.45
CA GLY A 475 0.10 9.90 21.15
C GLY A 475 1.05 10.32 20.04
N SER A 476 0.61 10.08 18.80
CA SER A 476 1.30 10.51 17.59
C SER A 476 0.93 11.95 17.20
N PRO A 477 1.83 12.69 16.55
CA PRO A 477 1.47 13.92 15.84
C PRO A 477 0.38 13.72 14.78
N GLU A 478 0.24 12.50 14.29
CA GLU A 478 -0.78 12.07 13.33
C GLU A 478 -1.81 11.18 14.01
N SER A 479 -2.99 11.70 14.28
CA SER A 479 -4.03 11.01 15.06
C SER A 479 -4.44 9.65 14.49
N HIS A 480 -4.42 9.47 13.17
CA HIS A 480 -4.75 8.18 12.55
C HIS A 480 -3.59 7.17 12.60
N ARG A 481 -2.38 7.60 12.97
CA ARG A 481 -1.20 6.80 13.26
C ARG A 481 -0.88 6.72 14.75
N ASP A 482 -1.81 7.00 15.62
CA ASP A 482 -1.68 6.74 17.05
C ASP A 482 -1.70 5.21 17.28
N LEU A 483 -0.50 4.60 17.17
CA LEU A 483 -0.36 3.15 17.16
C LEU A 483 -0.31 2.56 18.57
N TYR A 484 0.18 3.32 19.56
CA TYR A 484 0.30 2.80 20.92
C TYR A 484 -1.02 2.29 21.49
N ALA A 485 -2.06 3.11 21.45
CA ALA A 485 -3.37 2.74 22.00
C ALA A 485 -3.93 1.49 21.29
N ARG A 486 -3.83 1.43 19.97
CA ARG A 486 -4.28 0.29 19.18
C ARG A 486 -3.47 -0.98 19.44
N PHE A 487 -2.15 -0.86 19.54
CA PHE A 487 -1.24 -1.96 19.86
C PHE A 487 -1.53 -2.53 21.24
N ARG A 488 -1.57 -1.64 22.26
CA ARG A 488 -1.90 -2.00 23.64
C ARG A 488 -3.21 -2.78 23.72
N ASP A 489 -4.27 -2.23 23.10
CA ASP A 489 -5.61 -2.81 23.18
C ASP A 489 -5.69 -4.13 22.39
N PHE A 490 -5.04 -4.23 21.23
CA PHE A 490 -5.03 -5.45 20.43
C PHE A 490 -4.38 -6.63 21.17
N VAL A 491 -3.27 -6.41 21.87
CA VAL A 491 -2.60 -7.44 22.67
C VAL A 491 -3.43 -7.78 23.92
N ARG A 492 -3.97 -6.78 24.61
CA ARG A 492 -4.85 -6.99 25.76
C ARG A 492 -6.09 -7.80 25.39
N ASP A 493 -6.75 -7.48 24.29
CA ASP A 493 -7.95 -8.17 23.83
C ASP A 493 -7.64 -9.62 23.41
N ALA A 494 -6.46 -9.87 22.84
CA ALA A 494 -6.00 -11.21 22.51
C ALA A 494 -5.78 -12.05 23.78
N ARG A 495 -5.12 -11.49 24.80
CA ARG A 495 -4.94 -12.14 26.12
C ARG A 495 -6.28 -12.44 26.78
N ALA A 496 -7.15 -11.42 26.87
CA ALA A 496 -8.46 -11.54 27.50
C ALA A 496 -9.34 -12.60 26.84
N ASP A 497 -9.28 -12.74 25.50
CA ASP A 497 -10.04 -13.79 24.81
C ASP A 497 -9.58 -15.22 25.20
N LEU A 498 -8.27 -15.44 25.39
CA LEU A 498 -7.76 -16.73 25.88
C LEU A 498 -8.19 -16.98 27.33
N GLU A 499 -8.12 -15.98 28.18
CA GLU A 499 -8.55 -16.04 29.59
C GLU A 499 -10.06 -16.29 29.70
N ASN A 500 -10.89 -15.64 28.88
CA ASN A 500 -12.33 -15.87 28.81
C ASN A 500 -12.71 -17.27 28.32
N ARG A 501 -11.82 -17.92 27.56
CA ARG A 501 -11.97 -19.33 27.12
C ARG A 501 -11.45 -20.33 28.17
N GLY A 502 -11.00 -19.86 29.33
CA GLY A 502 -10.56 -20.66 30.47
C GLY A 502 -9.08 -21.06 30.46
N HIS A 503 -8.25 -20.42 29.65
CA HIS A 503 -6.81 -20.61 29.60
C HIS A 503 -6.11 -19.53 30.43
N SER A 504 -5.09 -19.87 31.22
CA SER A 504 -4.19 -18.85 31.75
C SER A 504 -3.27 -18.34 30.63
N CYS A 505 -3.01 -17.03 30.60
CA CYS A 505 -2.23 -16.45 29.51
C CYS A 505 -1.13 -15.52 30.05
N GLU A 506 0.13 -15.86 29.77
CA GLU A 506 1.31 -15.04 30.07
C GLU A 506 1.82 -14.37 28.81
N ILE A 507 2.03 -13.03 28.83
CA ILE A 507 2.77 -12.34 27.76
C ILE A 507 4.26 -12.59 27.99
N ALA A 508 4.85 -13.47 27.18
CA ALA A 508 6.18 -14.04 27.39
C ALA A 508 7.33 -13.24 26.75
N GLY A 509 7.04 -12.35 25.80
CA GLY A 509 8.04 -11.50 25.15
C GLY A 509 7.47 -10.65 24.04
N VAL A 510 8.15 -9.52 23.78
CA VAL A 510 7.89 -8.66 22.63
C VAL A 510 9.10 -8.69 21.70
N PHE A 511 8.89 -8.96 20.42
CA PHE A 511 9.89 -8.97 19.35
C PHE A 511 9.67 -7.76 18.48
N TRP A 512 10.69 -6.91 18.41
CA TRP A 512 10.57 -5.57 17.86
C TRP A 512 11.61 -5.28 16.78
N HIS A 513 11.14 -4.77 15.63
CA HIS A 513 12.01 -4.19 14.63
C HIS A 513 11.40 -2.89 14.10
N LEU A 514 12.08 -1.79 14.33
CA LEU A 514 11.69 -0.46 13.86
C LEU A 514 12.94 0.43 13.81
N GLY A 515 12.96 1.39 12.91
CA GLY A 515 14.00 2.40 12.83
C GLY A 515 14.35 2.79 11.39
N GLU A 516 13.94 2.01 10.39
CA GLU A 516 14.26 2.27 8.99
C GLU A 516 13.79 3.68 8.56
N ASN A 517 12.54 4.04 8.87
CA ASN A 517 11.99 5.36 8.53
C ASN A 517 12.58 6.48 9.42
N ASP A 518 12.99 6.15 10.64
CA ASP A 518 13.58 7.10 11.59
C ASP A 518 15.00 7.51 11.21
N THR A 519 15.71 6.66 10.46
CA THR A 519 17.07 6.94 10.01
C THR A 519 17.17 8.14 9.07
N TYR A 520 16.09 8.53 8.41
CA TYR A 520 16.07 9.65 7.46
C TYR A 520 16.03 11.01 8.12
N PHE A 521 15.55 11.09 9.38
CA PHE A 521 15.48 12.34 10.10
C PHE A 521 16.34 12.26 11.37
N GLY A 522 17.40 13.08 11.44
CA GLY A 522 18.40 13.02 12.51
C GLY A 522 17.84 13.04 13.93
N PRO A 523 16.89 13.92 14.26
CA PRO A 523 16.23 13.94 15.56
C PRO A 523 15.50 12.63 15.88
N TYR A 524 14.90 11.94 14.91
CA TYR A 524 14.20 10.68 15.14
C TYR A 524 15.19 9.55 15.44
N ALA A 525 16.23 9.41 14.62
CA ALA A 525 17.30 8.45 14.88
C ALA A 525 17.96 8.64 16.25
N GLN A 526 18.09 9.89 16.71
CA GLN A 526 18.66 10.23 17.99
C GLN A 526 17.74 9.88 19.18
N ASN A 527 16.44 10.08 19.03
CA ASN A 527 15.46 9.90 20.11
C ASN A 527 14.84 8.49 20.14
N LEU A 528 15.13 7.63 19.17
CA LEU A 528 14.48 6.32 19.04
C LEU A 528 14.62 5.47 20.32
N GLY A 529 15.80 5.46 20.93
CA GLY A 529 16.04 4.72 22.20
C GLY A 529 15.16 5.22 23.35
N ALA A 530 15.01 6.54 23.48
CA ALA A 530 14.15 7.12 24.53
C ALA A 530 12.66 6.80 24.28
N TRP A 531 12.19 6.88 23.04
CA TRP A 531 10.81 6.52 22.70
C TRP A 531 10.52 5.04 22.89
N LEU A 532 11.49 4.17 22.60
CA LEU A 532 11.36 2.73 22.83
C LEU A 532 11.35 2.40 24.33
N GLN A 533 12.13 3.13 25.12
CA GLN A 533 12.06 3.04 26.59
C GLN A 533 10.65 3.41 27.08
N GLU A 534 10.15 4.58 26.67
CA GLU A 534 8.80 5.06 27.02
C GLU A 534 7.72 4.03 26.65
N LEU A 535 7.78 3.47 25.43
CA LEU A 535 6.88 2.46 24.93
C LEU A 535 6.94 1.16 25.75
N SER A 536 8.14 0.65 26.02
CA SER A 536 8.32 -0.61 26.75
C SER A 536 7.87 -0.51 28.22
N GLU A 537 8.14 0.62 28.87
CA GLU A 537 7.68 0.89 30.24
C GLU A 537 6.15 1.02 30.29
N ALA A 538 5.55 1.69 29.32
CA ALA A 538 4.11 1.83 29.23
C ALA A 538 3.41 0.48 29.02
N THR A 539 3.91 -0.36 28.11
CA THR A 539 3.34 -1.69 27.89
C THR A 539 3.48 -2.61 29.10
N ARG A 540 4.62 -2.58 29.79
CA ARG A 540 4.81 -3.33 31.05
C ARG A 540 3.79 -2.95 32.10
N ARG A 541 3.50 -1.66 32.23
CA ARG A 541 2.47 -1.14 33.13
C ARG A 541 1.07 -1.53 32.69
N ASP A 542 0.72 -1.26 31.43
CA ASP A 542 -0.65 -1.38 30.93
C ASP A 542 -1.08 -2.85 30.71
N TRP A 543 -0.11 -3.77 30.56
CA TRP A 543 -0.36 -5.22 30.53
C TRP A 543 -0.08 -5.93 31.87
N GLU A 544 0.31 -5.18 32.91
CA GLU A 544 0.63 -5.71 34.22
C GLU A 544 1.74 -6.79 34.20
N THR A 545 2.77 -6.54 33.38
CA THR A 545 3.89 -7.46 33.16
C THR A 545 5.24 -6.78 33.41
N PRO A 546 5.59 -6.42 34.66
CA PRO A 546 6.76 -5.59 34.96
C PRO A 546 8.10 -6.20 34.53
N MET A 547 8.16 -7.53 34.40
CA MET A 547 9.37 -8.25 33.97
C MET A 547 9.41 -8.59 32.48
N LEU A 548 8.45 -8.08 31.71
CA LEU A 548 8.35 -8.37 30.27
C LEU A 548 9.62 -7.96 29.53
N ARG A 549 10.21 -8.92 28.84
CA ARG A 549 11.39 -8.71 28.00
C ARG A 549 11.02 -8.27 26.61
N TRP A 550 11.82 -7.37 26.07
CA TRP A 550 11.76 -6.91 24.69
C TRP A 550 13.01 -7.37 23.95
N PHE A 551 12.83 -8.05 22.83
CA PHE A 551 13.87 -8.52 21.93
C PHE A 551 13.89 -7.59 20.74
N VAL A 552 14.89 -6.71 20.69
CA VAL A 552 14.95 -5.59 19.74
C VAL A 552 16.05 -5.86 18.73
N SER A 553 15.71 -6.09 17.49
CA SER A 553 16.71 -6.34 16.45
C SER A 553 17.33 -5.05 15.95
N GLU A 554 18.63 -5.11 15.69
CA GLU A 554 19.39 -4.05 15.02
C GLU A 554 18.90 -3.82 13.59
N GLN A 555 19.16 -2.63 13.07
CA GLN A 555 19.11 -2.37 11.64
C GLN A 555 20.33 -3.05 10.97
N HIS A 556 20.12 -3.71 9.84
CA HIS A 556 21.21 -4.39 9.15
C HIS A 556 22.25 -3.37 8.63
N PRO A 557 23.55 -3.59 8.82
CA PRO A 557 24.60 -2.65 8.42
C PRO A 557 24.64 -2.34 6.91
N GLN A 558 24.18 -3.26 6.07
CA GLN A 558 24.10 -3.09 4.61
C GLN A 558 22.79 -2.44 4.15
N SER A 559 21.89 -2.11 5.07
CA SER A 559 20.67 -1.37 4.72
C SER A 559 21.03 -0.02 4.09
N PRO A 560 20.27 0.43 3.09
CA PRO A 560 20.53 1.70 2.41
C PRO A 560 20.14 2.93 3.25
N TRP A 561 19.76 2.73 4.51
CA TRP A 561 19.29 3.77 5.39
C TRP A 561 20.41 4.66 5.92
N VAL A 562 20.15 5.97 6.08
CA VAL A 562 21.20 6.98 6.27
C VAL A 562 21.91 6.89 7.63
N GLN A 563 21.19 6.63 8.71
CA GLN A 563 21.71 6.72 10.09
C GLN A 563 21.61 5.39 10.86
N VAL A 564 21.82 4.27 10.19
CA VAL A 564 21.78 2.92 10.76
C VAL A 564 22.63 2.80 12.03
N ALA A 565 23.89 3.24 11.95
CA ALA A 565 24.80 3.16 13.09
C ALA A 565 24.30 3.93 14.32
N LYS A 566 23.65 5.09 14.11
CA LYS A 566 23.10 5.89 15.21
C LYS A 566 21.90 5.19 15.87
N VAL A 567 21.02 4.60 15.06
CA VAL A 567 19.90 3.81 15.56
C VAL A 567 20.39 2.62 16.37
N ASN A 568 21.31 1.82 15.83
CA ASN A 568 21.86 0.65 16.53
C ASN A 568 22.57 1.04 17.84
N ALA A 569 23.32 2.14 17.85
CA ALA A 569 23.93 2.66 19.06
C ALA A 569 22.91 3.05 20.14
N ALA A 570 21.76 3.65 19.73
CA ALA A 570 20.68 4.00 20.66
C ALA A 570 20.04 2.74 21.27
N LEU A 571 19.87 1.67 20.51
CA LEU A 571 19.37 0.38 20.99
C LEU A 571 20.35 -0.26 22.00
N GLY A 572 21.65 -0.25 21.69
CA GLY A 572 22.69 -0.75 22.61
C GLY A 572 22.70 -0.02 23.94
N GLN A 573 22.67 1.32 23.91
CA GLN A 573 22.62 2.15 25.11
C GLN A 573 21.35 1.91 25.95
N LEU A 574 20.23 1.62 25.30
CA LEU A 574 19.00 1.27 26.02
C LEU A 574 19.13 -0.09 26.72
N ALA A 575 19.71 -1.08 26.06
CA ALA A 575 19.92 -2.41 26.66
C ALA A 575 20.91 -2.39 27.83
N GLU A 576 21.91 -1.51 27.81
CA GLU A 576 22.82 -1.29 28.95
C GLU A 576 22.09 -0.75 30.19
N LYS A 577 21.03 0.04 29.98
CA LYS A 577 20.25 0.66 31.06
C LYS A 577 19.11 -0.21 31.57
N ASP A 578 18.50 -1.02 30.69
CA ASP A 578 17.38 -1.90 31.04
C ASP A 578 17.70 -3.37 30.68
N PRO A 579 18.02 -4.24 31.64
CA PRO A 579 18.36 -5.65 31.39
C PRO A 579 17.20 -6.47 30.80
N ARG A 580 16.00 -5.91 30.76
CA ARG A 580 14.82 -6.52 30.10
C ARG A 580 14.77 -6.19 28.61
N MET A 581 15.69 -5.35 28.10
CA MET A 581 15.88 -5.08 26.68
C MET A 581 17.03 -5.96 26.16
N VAL A 582 16.73 -6.84 25.22
CA VAL A 582 17.68 -7.78 24.64
C VAL A 582 17.93 -7.38 23.19
N VAL A 583 19.11 -6.87 22.88
CA VAL A 583 19.49 -6.57 21.50
C VAL A 583 19.74 -7.85 20.74
N VAL A 584 19.16 -7.93 19.55
CA VAL A 584 19.29 -9.08 18.64
C VAL A 584 20.11 -8.64 17.41
N PRO A 585 21.35 -9.10 17.26
CA PRO A 585 22.20 -8.72 16.14
C PRO A 585 21.67 -9.28 14.82
N THR A 586 21.92 -8.55 13.74
CA THR A 586 21.40 -8.88 12.41
C THR A 586 22.46 -8.89 11.31
N ALA A 587 23.68 -8.45 11.60
CA ALA A 587 24.72 -8.19 10.60
C ALA A 587 25.13 -9.41 9.74
N ASP A 588 24.91 -10.61 10.22
CA ASP A 588 25.19 -11.89 9.54
C ASP A 588 23.98 -12.50 8.84
N LEU A 589 22.80 -11.86 8.93
CA LEU A 589 21.61 -12.34 8.23
C LEU A 589 21.67 -12.01 6.73
N PRO A 590 21.15 -12.88 5.86
CA PRO A 590 20.94 -12.52 4.46
C PRO A 590 20.08 -11.26 4.36
N HIS A 591 20.55 -10.30 3.57
CA HIS A 591 19.88 -9.02 3.40
C HIS A 591 19.67 -8.73 1.93
N GLY A 592 18.44 -8.39 1.54
CA GLY A 592 18.10 -7.96 0.20
C GLY A 592 18.53 -6.51 -0.06
N ARG A 593 18.00 -5.92 -1.13
CA ARG A 593 18.33 -4.54 -1.48
C ARG A 593 17.92 -3.51 -0.41
N ARG A 594 16.79 -3.76 0.29
CA ARG A 594 16.19 -2.83 1.28
C ARG A 594 15.93 -3.50 2.62
N HIS A 595 15.48 -4.73 2.60
CA HIS A 595 15.03 -5.51 3.76
C HIS A 595 15.68 -6.89 3.76
N PHE A 596 15.38 -7.69 4.77
CA PHE A 596 15.94 -9.03 4.91
C PHE A 596 15.54 -10.02 3.80
N GLY A 597 14.46 -9.76 3.06
CA GLY A 597 13.88 -10.74 2.15
C GLY A 597 13.37 -11.99 2.87
N THR A 598 13.01 -13.02 2.10
CA THR A 598 12.36 -14.23 2.62
C THR A 598 13.25 -15.00 3.59
N GLU A 599 14.45 -15.36 3.19
CA GLU A 599 15.38 -16.15 4.03
C GLU A 599 15.84 -15.38 5.27
N GLY A 600 16.25 -14.13 5.10
CA GLY A 600 16.71 -13.29 6.22
C GLY A 600 15.64 -13.07 7.27
N THR A 601 14.37 -12.92 6.85
CA THR A 601 13.23 -12.77 7.76
C THR A 601 12.97 -14.06 8.55
N LEU A 602 13.07 -15.23 7.92
CA LEU A 602 12.94 -16.52 8.60
C LEU A 602 14.07 -16.73 9.62
N LEU A 603 15.29 -16.42 9.25
CA LEU A 603 16.44 -16.50 10.16
C LEU A 603 16.33 -15.50 11.32
N LEU A 604 15.76 -14.31 11.09
CA LEU A 604 15.46 -13.35 12.16
C LEU A 604 14.45 -13.94 13.17
N GLY A 605 13.38 -14.57 12.69
CA GLY A 605 12.38 -15.19 13.57
C GLY A 605 12.96 -16.35 14.39
N ASP A 606 13.82 -17.17 13.77
CA ASP A 606 14.54 -18.24 14.45
C ASP A 606 15.48 -17.69 15.54
N ARG A 607 16.22 -16.62 15.22
CA ARG A 607 17.09 -15.91 16.17
C ARG A 607 16.31 -15.29 17.32
N TYR A 608 15.15 -14.73 17.07
CA TYR A 608 14.26 -14.24 18.13
C TYR A 608 13.86 -15.38 19.09
N ALA A 609 13.46 -16.53 18.56
CA ALA A 609 13.12 -17.70 19.39
C ALA A 609 14.32 -18.17 20.22
N GLU A 610 15.51 -18.28 19.60
CA GLU A 610 16.75 -18.67 20.29
C GLU A 610 17.07 -17.75 21.46
N ARG A 611 17.02 -16.42 21.24
CA ARG A 611 17.31 -15.45 22.30
C ARG A 611 16.27 -15.49 23.41
N CYS A 612 14.99 -15.66 23.06
CA CYS A 612 13.91 -15.77 24.04
C CYS A 612 14.07 -17.03 24.94
N LEU A 613 14.39 -18.16 24.35
CA LEU A 613 14.56 -19.42 25.07
C LEU A 613 15.79 -19.41 25.98
N LYS A 614 16.91 -18.80 25.54
CA LYS A 614 18.13 -18.67 26.37
C LYS A 614 17.96 -17.83 27.62
N VAL A 615 17.13 -16.78 27.59
CA VAL A 615 16.90 -15.94 28.77
C VAL A 615 15.74 -16.42 29.65
N ALA A 616 15.01 -17.44 29.21
CA ALA A 616 13.97 -18.11 30.00
C ALA A 616 14.54 -19.26 30.87
N GLN A 617 15.76 -19.73 30.56
CA GLN A 617 16.55 -20.65 31.37
C GLN A 617 17.29 -19.91 32.50
#